data_e15bf6d673dcd770232ca1a4cf4c1ecf
#
_entry.id   e15bf6d673dcd770232ca1a4cf4c1ecf
#
_cell.length_a   1.000
_cell.length_b   1.000
_cell.length_c   1.000
_cell.angle_alpha   90.00
_cell.angle_beta   90.00
_cell.angle_gamma   90.00
#
_symmetry.space_group_name_H-M   'P 1'
#
loop_
_entity.id
_entity.type
_entity.pdbx_description
1 polymer ?
#
loop_
_entity_poly.entity_id
_entity_poly.type
_entity_poly.pdbx_seq_one_letter_code
_entity_poly.pdbx_strand_id
1 'polypeptide(L)'
;MTIMQPHPILYQLNTRVYLTELSLELGRPATLADISDSFLKELSQRGVEILWLLSVWTTGARSLAQSRSNPNWLHEFKHVLDDLSMEDIGGSGFAIADYRVSEQLGGAESLQKLRQRMDKIGIKLMLDFVPNHMGLDHRWLSCAPEYLIAGTEELLQQQPDNYFREEASGRIFAHGRDPYFPGWSDTAQLDYSNEGLQEQMRKTLLDISDQCDALRCDMAMLLTPRVFQRTWGRSMNRFWGPAIDQVKTKHPGFMFMAEVYWDMEWELQEEGFDYCYDKRLYDRLRDRDLLGIRNHLKADLSYQSKLARFLENHDEPRAATTFSDDQHACAAVASYLTPGLKFFHHGQWSGSKIKVSPHLVRGPKEESNPQIERIYSKLMPLLKDPIFHTAQWELLQIERAWGDNWSSDCLSAWLWKETACQGKPQRVVLCIVNFADHEAQCKIEIPPWLTVWSSANWHNLWTDEPFLMPSDQWESRWWTFFAQGNQVLVVQSQLDGVR
;
A
#
# COMPACT_ATOMS: atom_id res chain seq x y z
N MET A 1 -20.15 11.52 -10.82
CA MET A 1 -19.11 10.71 -10.17
C MET A 1 -17.93 10.65 -11.11
N THR A 2 -16.78 11.10 -10.70
CA THR A 2 -15.54 10.92 -11.48
C THR A 2 -15.18 9.44 -11.37
N ILE A 3 -15.14 8.74 -12.50
CA ILE A 3 -14.69 7.33 -12.55
C ILE A 3 -13.20 7.36 -12.25
N MET A 4 -12.77 6.60 -11.24
CA MET A 4 -11.37 6.46 -10.90
C MET A 4 -10.62 5.78 -12.05
N GLN A 5 -9.42 6.28 -12.35
CA GLN A 5 -8.61 5.69 -13.42
C GLN A 5 -8.13 4.29 -13.00
N PRO A 6 -7.89 3.37 -13.94
CA PRO A 6 -7.12 2.17 -13.66
C PRO A 6 -5.74 2.54 -13.08
N HIS A 7 -5.24 1.73 -12.16
CA HIS A 7 -3.92 1.94 -11.55
C HIS A 7 -3.73 3.28 -10.81
N PRO A 8 -4.66 3.68 -9.91
CA PRO A 8 -4.66 5.00 -9.27
C PRO A 8 -3.44 5.20 -8.36
N ILE A 9 -3.18 6.46 -8.02
CA ILE A 9 -2.14 6.86 -7.07
C ILE A 9 -2.78 7.07 -5.70
N LEU A 10 -2.32 6.30 -4.70
CA LEU A 10 -2.70 6.38 -3.31
C LEU A 10 -1.57 6.99 -2.48
N TYR A 11 -1.91 7.93 -1.61
CA TYR A 11 -1.03 8.46 -0.58
C TYR A 11 -1.57 8.13 0.80
N GLN A 12 -0.80 7.39 1.60
CA GLN A 12 -1.09 7.11 3.00
C GLN A 12 -0.52 8.20 3.88
N LEU A 13 -1.36 8.93 4.58
CA LEU A 13 -0.95 9.92 5.57
C LEU A 13 -0.89 9.28 6.95
N ASN A 14 0.25 9.40 7.65
CA ASN A 14 0.28 9.13 9.09
C ASN A 14 -0.44 10.28 9.81
N THR A 15 -1.76 10.12 9.96
CA THR A 15 -2.68 11.19 10.34
C THR A 15 -2.35 11.80 11.70
N ARG A 16 -2.04 10.95 12.68
CA ARG A 16 -1.74 11.41 14.05
C ARG A 16 -0.45 12.22 14.11
N VAL A 17 0.61 11.74 13.43
CA VAL A 17 1.89 12.46 13.35
C VAL A 17 1.71 13.78 12.63
N TYR A 18 1.06 13.78 11.48
CA TYR A 18 0.81 14.99 10.71
C TYR A 18 0.01 16.04 11.49
N LEU A 19 -1.05 15.64 12.20
CA LEU A 19 -1.84 16.57 13.01
C LEU A 19 -1.09 17.07 14.23
N THR A 20 -0.16 16.29 14.79
CA THR A 20 0.72 16.76 15.86
C THR A 20 1.69 17.84 15.35
N GLU A 21 2.30 17.63 14.18
CA GLU A 21 3.14 18.64 13.52
C GLU A 21 2.36 19.92 13.23
N LEU A 22 1.17 19.76 12.64
CA LEU A 22 0.28 20.89 12.37
C LEU A 22 -0.17 21.62 13.65
N SER A 23 -0.35 20.89 14.76
CA SER A 23 -0.68 21.50 16.07
C SER A 23 0.44 22.40 16.58
N LEU A 24 1.70 22.00 16.38
CA LEU A 24 2.87 22.82 16.73
C LEU A 24 2.93 24.08 15.87
N GLU A 25 2.65 23.99 14.58
CA GLU A 25 2.62 25.15 13.68
C GLU A 25 1.49 26.13 14.03
N LEU A 26 0.30 25.62 14.37
CA LEU A 26 -0.86 26.43 14.72
C LEU A 26 -0.85 26.97 16.16
N GLY A 27 -0.01 26.44 17.04
CA GLY A 27 -0.01 26.77 18.47
C GLY A 27 -1.27 26.33 19.21
N ARG A 28 -2.05 25.39 18.65
CA ARG A 28 -3.25 24.76 19.24
C ARG A 28 -3.45 23.36 18.70
N PRO A 29 -4.25 22.51 19.36
CA PRO A 29 -4.61 21.20 18.82
C PRO A 29 -5.23 21.35 17.40
N ALA A 30 -4.64 20.65 16.44
CA ALA A 30 -5.15 20.55 15.07
C ALA A 30 -6.12 19.38 14.94
N THR A 31 -7.07 19.52 14.06
CA THR A 31 -8.06 18.49 13.71
C THR A 31 -7.99 18.17 12.22
N LEU A 32 -8.72 17.15 11.76
CA LEU A 32 -8.83 16.82 10.35
C LEU A 32 -9.32 18.01 9.49
N ALA A 33 -10.13 18.92 10.07
CA ALA A 33 -10.59 20.12 9.37
C ALA A 33 -9.47 21.15 9.13
N ASP A 34 -8.38 21.08 9.89
CA ASP A 34 -7.23 21.98 9.77
C ASP A 34 -6.24 21.54 8.67
N ILE A 35 -6.35 20.33 8.12
CA ILE A 35 -5.55 19.90 6.96
C ILE A 35 -5.78 20.91 5.83
N SER A 36 -4.70 21.57 5.36
CA SER A 36 -4.81 22.74 4.51
C SER A 36 -5.22 22.41 3.06
N ASP A 37 -5.90 23.36 2.40
CA ASP A 37 -6.21 23.23 0.96
C ASP A 37 -4.94 23.25 0.09
N SER A 38 -3.85 23.86 0.58
CA SER A 38 -2.55 23.84 -0.12
C SER A 38 -1.97 22.44 -0.14
N PHE A 39 -2.00 21.71 0.97
CA PHE A 39 -1.56 20.31 1.04
C PHE A 39 -2.40 19.41 0.12
N LEU A 40 -3.72 19.52 0.18
CA LEU A 40 -4.61 18.75 -0.69
C LEU A 40 -4.37 19.04 -2.18
N LYS A 41 -4.15 20.32 -2.54
CA LYS A 41 -3.82 20.72 -3.91
C LYS A 41 -2.46 20.18 -4.35
N GLU A 42 -1.46 20.17 -3.46
CA GLU A 42 -0.15 19.58 -3.75
C GLU A 42 -0.28 18.08 -4.07
N LEU A 43 -1.03 17.33 -3.27
CA LEU A 43 -1.31 15.90 -3.53
C LEU A 43 -1.99 15.73 -4.90
N SER A 44 -3.02 16.50 -5.20
CA SER A 44 -3.71 16.46 -6.49
C SER A 44 -2.79 16.83 -7.66
N GLN A 45 -1.92 17.83 -7.49
CA GLN A 45 -0.93 18.22 -8.50
C GLN A 45 0.09 17.13 -8.77
N ARG A 46 0.41 16.31 -7.77
CA ARG A 46 1.25 15.12 -7.91
C ARG A 46 0.50 13.90 -8.49
N GLY A 47 -0.80 14.03 -8.77
CA GLY A 47 -1.63 12.98 -9.35
C GLY A 47 -2.25 12.04 -8.33
N VAL A 48 -2.21 12.35 -7.03
CA VAL A 48 -2.86 11.53 -6.00
C VAL A 48 -4.37 11.57 -6.18
N GLU A 49 -4.97 10.39 -6.30
CA GLU A 49 -6.41 10.20 -6.46
C GLU A 49 -7.07 9.69 -5.18
N ILE A 50 -6.28 9.08 -4.28
CA ILE A 50 -6.77 8.50 -3.03
C ILE A 50 -5.87 8.97 -1.90
N LEU A 51 -6.47 9.58 -0.86
CA LEU A 51 -5.80 9.87 0.40
C LEU A 51 -6.30 8.90 1.45
N TRP A 52 -5.39 8.05 1.96
CA TRP A 52 -5.67 7.16 3.08
C TRP A 52 -5.23 7.82 4.38
N LEU A 53 -6.19 8.08 5.25
CA LEU A 53 -5.97 8.59 6.61
C LEU A 53 -5.79 7.42 7.58
N LEU A 54 -4.56 7.13 7.95
CA LEU A 54 -4.21 6.05 8.88
C LEU A 54 -4.70 6.39 10.30
N SER A 55 -5.42 5.46 10.95
CA SER A 55 -5.71 5.48 12.39
C SER A 55 -6.61 6.64 12.87
N VAL A 56 -7.75 6.82 12.25
CA VAL A 56 -8.71 7.90 12.63
C VAL A 56 -9.73 7.50 13.69
N TRP A 57 -9.89 6.20 13.96
CA TRP A 57 -10.93 5.70 14.84
C TRP A 57 -10.63 5.89 16.32
N THR A 58 -11.65 5.83 17.16
CA THR A 58 -11.53 5.90 18.63
C THR A 58 -10.81 4.66 19.15
N THR A 59 -9.70 4.86 19.84
CA THR A 59 -8.97 3.85 20.62
C THR A 59 -9.25 4.04 22.11
N GLY A 60 -8.98 3.00 22.91
CA GLY A 60 -9.36 3.01 24.33
C GLY A 60 -8.20 3.25 25.29
N ALA A 61 -8.55 3.57 26.54
CA ALA A 61 -7.58 3.84 27.61
C ALA A 61 -6.77 2.61 28.01
N ARG A 62 -7.36 1.40 27.99
CA ARG A 62 -6.66 0.14 28.33
C ARG A 62 -5.62 -0.21 27.27
N SER A 63 -5.98 -0.11 25.98
CA SER A 63 -5.04 -0.32 24.87
C SER A 63 -3.91 0.73 24.91
N LEU A 64 -4.22 1.97 25.25
CA LEU A 64 -3.22 3.01 25.48
C LEU A 64 -2.30 2.68 26.66
N ALA A 65 -2.85 2.26 27.81
CA ALA A 65 -2.05 1.87 28.97
C ALA A 65 -1.11 0.71 28.65
N GLN A 66 -1.57 -0.27 27.85
CA GLN A 66 -0.75 -1.37 27.36
C GLN A 66 0.44 -0.85 26.53
N SER A 67 0.19 0.10 25.61
CA SER A 67 1.26 0.70 24.81
C SER A 67 2.28 1.48 25.64
N ARG A 68 1.84 2.11 26.72
CA ARG A 68 2.69 2.90 27.64
C ARG A 68 3.44 2.06 28.68
N SER A 69 3.10 0.79 28.84
CA SER A 69 3.71 -0.12 29.81
C SER A 69 4.51 -1.26 29.21
N ASN A 70 4.34 -1.58 27.93
CA ASN A 70 5.04 -2.69 27.27
C ASN A 70 6.53 -2.34 27.10
N PRO A 71 7.47 -3.09 27.77
CA PRO A 71 8.89 -2.75 27.75
C PRO A 71 9.53 -2.81 26.36
N ASN A 72 9.07 -3.74 25.50
CA ASN A 72 9.61 -3.91 24.15
C ASN A 72 9.21 -2.73 23.27
N TRP A 73 7.95 -2.32 23.32
CA TRP A 73 7.48 -1.15 22.59
C TRP A 73 8.12 0.14 23.07
N LEU A 74 8.26 0.33 24.39
CA LEU A 74 8.96 1.51 24.95
C LEU A 74 10.42 1.57 24.53
N HIS A 75 11.08 0.41 24.40
CA HIS A 75 12.44 0.33 23.89
C HIS A 75 12.48 0.76 22.41
N GLU A 76 11.58 0.24 21.58
CA GLU A 76 11.45 0.63 20.17
C GLU A 76 11.16 2.14 20.03
N PHE A 77 10.19 2.67 20.78
CA PHE A 77 9.83 4.09 20.71
C PHE A 77 10.98 5.04 21.08
N LYS A 78 11.82 4.66 22.05
CA LYS A 78 13.03 5.42 22.40
C LYS A 78 14.08 5.45 21.31
N HIS A 79 14.10 4.47 20.41
CA HIS A 79 14.96 4.52 19.21
C HIS A 79 14.41 5.45 18.12
N VAL A 80 13.11 5.73 18.15
CA VAL A 80 12.46 6.66 17.22
C VAL A 80 12.54 8.10 17.72
N LEU A 81 12.39 8.30 19.05
CA LEU A 81 12.36 9.61 19.72
C LEU A 81 13.29 9.59 20.93
N ASP A 82 14.46 10.23 20.82
CA ASP A 82 15.43 10.33 21.92
C ASP A 82 14.84 11.06 23.14
N ASP A 83 13.92 12.00 22.91
CA ASP A 83 13.20 12.80 23.90
C ASP A 83 11.77 12.30 24.16
N LEU A 84 11.54 10.98 23.99
CA LEU A 84 10.22 10.34 24.14
C LEU A 84 9.55 10.71 25.46
N SER A 85 8.34 11.22 25.38
CA SER A 85 7.43 11.46 26.49
C SER A 85 6.21 10.53 26.42
N MET A 86 5.45 10.41 27.52
CA MET A 86 4.23 9.58 27.52
C MET A 86 3.11 10.16 26.65
N GLU A 87 3.14 11.46 26.39
CA GLU A 87 2.22 12.16 25.50
C GLU A 87 2.43 11.77 24.04
N ASP A 88 3.65 11.38 23.66
CA ASP A 88 3.99 10.92 22.31
C ASP A 88 3.38 9.54 22.00
N ILE A 89 2.99 8.79 23.03
CA ILE A 89 2.39 7.46 22.90
C ILE A 89 0.88 7.60 22.91
N GLY A 90 0.26 7.48 21.73
CA GLY A 90 -1.19 7.57 21.52
C GLY A 90 -1.92 6.22 21.54
N GLY A 91 -1.19 5.09 21.64
CA GLY A 91 -1.73 3.75 21.53
C GLY A 91 -1.92 3.29 20.08
N SER A 92 -2.11 1.99 19.89
CA SER A 92 -2.31 1.41 18.56
C SER A 92 -3.56 1.98 17.87
N GLY A 93 -3.40 2.48 16.65
CA GLY A 93 -4.54 2.87 15.82
C GLY A 93 -5.40 1.70 15.34
N PHE A 94 -4.93 0.47 15.51
CA PHE A 94 -5.61 -0.76 15.15
C PHE A 94 -6.32 -1.44 16.34
N ALA A 95 -6.07 -0.99 17.58
CA ALA A 95 -6.81 -1.41 18.78
C ALA A 95 -8.11 -0.57 18.94
N ILE A 96 -9.03 -0.75 17.99
CA ILE A 96 -10.24 0.08 17.86
C ILE A 96 -11.24 -0.24 18.96
N ALA A 97 -11.60 0.76 19.76
CA ALA A 97 -12.66 0.66 20.76
C ALA A 97 -14.04 0.97 20.17
N ASP A 98 -14.12 1.84 19.18
CA ASP A 98 -15.35 2.18 18.47
C ASP A 98 -15.02 2.75 17.07
N TYR A 99 -15.81 2.39 16.06
CA TYR A 99 -15.72 2.97 14.71
C TYR A 99 -16.37 4.36 14.62
N ARG A 100 -16.07 5.20 15.60
CA ARG A 100 -16.31 6.64 15.57
C ARG A 100 -14.99 7.36 15.40
N VAL A 101 -14.98 8.40 14.57
CA VAL A 101 -13.80 9.25 14.43
C VAL A 101 -13.42 9.84 15.78
N SER A 102 -12.15 9.74 16.15
CA SER A 102 -11.66 10.23 17.43
C SER A 102 -11.95 11.72 17.63
N GLU A 103 -12.49 12.07 18.80
CA GLU A 103 -12.74 13.47 19.18
C GLU A 103 -11.43 14.30 19.22
N GLN A 104 -10.31 13.66 19.50
CA GLN A 104 -8.99 14.31 19.44
C GLN A 104 -8.62 14.75 18.02
N LEU A 105 -9.19 14.10 17.00
CA LEU A 105 -9.01 14.47 15.58
C LEU A 105 -10.14 15.38 15.08
N GLY A 106 -11.05 15.80 15.95
CA GLY A 106 -12.18 16.69 15.65
C GLY A 106 -13.46 15.97 15.27
N GLY A 107 -13.58 14.66 15.53
CA GLY A 107 -14.78 13.86 15.36
C GLY A 107 -15.29 13.77 13.92
N ALA A 108 -16.52 13.25 13.78
CA ALA A 108 -17.15 13.02 12.49
C ALA A 108 -17.35 14.29 11.65
N GLU A 109 -17.59 15.44 12.31
CA GLU A 109 -17.78 16.72 11.63
C GLU A 109 -16.52 17.17 10.90
N SER A 110 -15.35 17.03 11.54
CA SER A 110 -14.06 17.39 10.93
C SER A 110 -13.71 16.48 9.76
N LEU A 111 -13.98 15.17 9.86
CA LEU A 111 -13.82 14.24 8.76
C LEU A 111 -14.73 14.60 7.58
N GLN A 112 -15.98 14.91 7.83
CA GLN A 112 -16.94 15.30 6.79
C GLN A 112 -16.52 16.57 6.06
N LYS A 113 -16.04 17.60 6.80
CA LYS A 113 -15.52 18.85 6.21
C LYS A 113 -14.31 18.59 5.33
N LEU A 114 -13.40 17.75 5.79
CA LEU A 114 -12.22 17.35 5.00
C LEU A 114 -12.63 16.61 3.73
N ARG A 115 -13.50 15.59 3.83
CA ARG A 115 -13.99 14.80 2.68
C ARG A 115 -14.65 15.69 1.63
N GLN A 116 -15.49 16.67 2.02
CA GLN A 116 -16.12 17.61 1.12
C GLN A 116 -15.11 18.49 0.36
N ARG A 117 -13.98 18.83 0.99
CA ARG A 117 -12.90 19.57 0.35
C ARG A 117 -12.11 18.71 -0.62
N MET A 118 -11.84 17.45 -0.26
CA MET A 118 -11.20 16.46 -1.12
C MET A 118 -12.03 16.17 -2.37
N ASP A 119 -13.34 15.97 -2.22
CA ASP A 119 -14.26 15.75 -3.35
C ASP A 119 -14.23 16.85 -4.40
N LYS A 120 -14.08 18.12 -3.99
CA LYS A 120 -14.01 19.27 -4.91
C LYS A 120 -12.78 19.25 -5.83
N ILE A 121 -11.73 18.53 -5.43
CA ILE A 121 -10.48 18.41 -6.20
C ILE A 121 -10.24 16.99 -6.71
N GLY A 122 -11.24 16.11 -6.58
CA GLY A 122 -11.22 14.76 -7.14
C GLY A 122 -10.42 13.72 -6.33
N ILE A 123 -10.03 14.03 -5.09
CA ILE A 123 -9.36 13.06 -4.21
C ILE A 123 -10.40 12.28 -3.42
N LYS A 124 -10.28 10.94 -3.43
CA LYS A 124 -11.11 9.99 -2.68
C LYS A 124 -10.54 9.75 -1.29
N LEU A 125 -11.41 9.56 -0.31
CA LEU A 125 -11.02 9.25 1.06
C LEU A 125 -11.00 7.75 1.30
N MET A 126 -9.84 7.23 1.77
CA MET A 126 -9.71 5.86 2.27
C MET A 126 -9.50 5.87 3.80
N LEU A 127 -10.16 4.94 4.49
CA LEU A 127 -10.02 4.70 5.94
C LEU A 127 -9.67 3.23 6.21
N ASP A 128 -9.36 2.90 7.47
CA ASP A 128 -9.09 1.53 7.91
C ASP A 128 -10.37 0.81 8.32
N PHE A 129 -10.43 -0.50 8.03
CA PHE A 129 -11.35 -1.44 8.63
C PHE A 129 -10.54 -2.60 9.23
N VAL A 130 -10.67 -2.80 10.53
CA VAL A 130 -9.91 -3.79 11.33
C VAL A 130 -10.85 -4.89 11.80
N PRO A 131 -11.14 -5.89 10.95
CA PRO A 131 -12.20 -6.84 11.25
C PRO A 131 -11.77 -8.02 12.14
N ASN A 132 -10.46 -8.35 12.21
CA ASN A 132 -10.00 -9.53 12.91
C ASN A 132 -10.11 -9.42 14.44
N HIS A 133 -9.89 -8.23 14.97
CA HIS A 133 -9.81 -7.96 16.40
C HIS A 133 -10.37 -6.57 16.73
N MET A 134 -10.41 -6.25 17.99
CA MET A 134 -10.81 -4.95 18.53
C MET A 134 -9.95 -4.58 19.74
N GLY A 135 -9.99 -3.32 20.17
CA GLY A 135 -9.30 -2.85 21.38
C GLY A 135 -9.92 -3.42 22.66
N LEU A 136 -9.14 -3.45 23.73
CA LEU A 136 -9.53 -3.96 25.05
C LEU A 136 -10.64 -3.15 25.74
N ASP A 137 -10.98 -1.98 25.20
CA ASP A 137 -12.05 -1.09 25.69
C ASP A 137 -13.37 -1.26 24.91
N HIS A 138 -13.41 -2.15 23.92
CA HIS A 138 -14.62 -2.32 23.11
C HIS A 138 -15.76 -2.90 23.94
N ARG A 139 -16.96 -2.32 23.77
CA ARG A 139 -18.16 -2.65 24.55
C ARG A 139 -18.56 -4.13 24.53
N TRP A 140 -18.20 -4.88 23.47
CA TRP A 140 -18.56 -6.29 23.33
C TRP A 140 -17.89 -7.18 24.38
N LEU A 141 -16.78 -6.77 24.98
CA LEU A 141 -16.19 -7.49 26.12
C LEU A 141 -17.18 -7.67 27.27
N SER A 142 -18.07 -6.70 27.47
CA SER A 142 -19.10 -6.74 28.51
C SER A 142 -20.50 -7.11 27.99
N CYS A 143 -20.96 -6.52 26.85
CA CYS A 143 -22.36 -6.65 26.44
C CYS A 143 -22.63 -7.76 25.41
N ALA A 144 -21.60 -8.29 24.73
CA ALA A 144 -21.71 -9.37 23.76
C ALA A 144 -20.45 -10.26 23.75
N PRO A 145 -20.08 -10.85 24.92
CA PRO A 145 -18.85 -11.64 25.06
C PRO A 145 -18.83 -12.89 24.17
N GLU A 146 -19.99 -13.34 23.68
CA GLU A 146 -20.12 -14.42 22.70
C GLU A 146 -19.59 -14.07 21.31
N TYR A 147 -19.25 -12.80 21.06
CA TYR A 147 -18.59 -12.34 19.84
C TYR A 147 -17.08 -12.48 19.87
N LEU A 148 -16.52 -12.95 21.00
CA LEU A 148 -15.08 -13.08 21.18
C LEU A 148 -14.66 -14.54 21.34
N ILE A 149 -13.40 -14.84 20.97
CA ILE A 149 -12.80 -16.13 21.25
C ILE A 149 -12.54 -16.24 22.75
N ALA A 150 -13.33 -17.09 23.43
CA ALA A 150 -13.16 -17.37 24.85
C ALA A 150 -11.96 -18.28 25.08
N GLY A 151 -11.23 -18.05 26.18
CA GLY A 151 -10.17 -18.89 26.72
C GLY A 151 -10.61 -19.63 27.98
N THR A 152 -9.67 -20.48 28.49
CA THR A 152 -9.81 -21.17 29.79
C THR A 152 -8.63 -20.82 30.70
N GLU A 153 -8.71 -21.19 31.98
CA GLU A 153 -7.61 -21.02 32.93
C GLU A 153 -6.34 -21.76 32.45
N GLU A 154 -6.51 -22.95 31.91
CA GLU A 154 -5.42 -23.76 31.39
C GLU A 154 -4.74 -23.08 30.19
N LEU A 155 -5.53 -22.51 29.26
CA LEU A 155 -5.00 -21.78 28.11
C LEU A 155 -4.27 -20.51 28.54
N LEU A 156 -4.82 -19.75 29.50
CA LEU A 156 -4.16 -18.56 30.04
C LEU A 156 -2.81 -18.92 30.70
N GLN A 157 -2.76 -20.04 31.45
CA GLN A 157 -1.50 -20.48 32.10
C GLN A 157 -0.46 -21.00 31.08
N GLN A 158 -0.91 -21.74 30.05
CA GLN A 158 -0.01 -22.33 29.05
C GLN A 158 0.45 -21.35 27.99
N GLN A 159 -0.36 -20.35 27.68
CA GLN A 159 -0.15 -19.38 26.60
C GLN A 159 -0.49 -17.96 27.06
N PRO A 160 0.24 -17.40 28.06
CA PRO A 160 -0.09 -16.09 28.64
C PRO A 160 0.01 -14.94 27.64
N ASP A 161 0.80 -15.09 26.56
CA ASP A 161 0.92 -14.10 25.50
C ASP A 161 -0.26 -14.12 24.51
N ASN A 162 -1.09 -15.19 24.54
CA ASN A 162 -2.21 -15.33 23.61
C ASN A 162 -3.58 -15.12 24.26
N TYR A 163 -3.65 -15.08 25.59
CA TYR A 163 -4.90 -14.95 26.33
C TYR A 163 -4.76 -13.94 27.47
N PHE A 164 -5.86 -13.29 27.81
CA PHE A 164 -5.91 -12.37 28.95
C PHE A 164 -7.19 -12.56 29.76
N ARG A 165 -7.13 -12.15 31.04
CA ARG A 165 -8.31 -12.07 31.90
C ARG A 165 -8.90 -10.67 31.82
N GLU A 166 -10.15 -10.57 31.43
CA GLU A 166 -10.88 -9.31 31.48
C GLU A 166 -11.24 -8.99 32.94
N GLU A 167 -10.79 -7.84 33.43
CA GLU A 167 -10.82 -7.49 34.85
C GLU A 167 -12.24 -7.36 35.44
N ALA A 168 -13.17 -6.77 34.69
CA ALA A 168 -14.50 -6.46 35.20
C ALA A 168 -15.36 -7.74 35.31
N SER A 169 -15.23 -8.69 34.39
CA SER A 169 -16.05 -9.92 34.36
C SER A 169 -15.33 -11.15 34.87
N GLY A 170 -13.99 -11.10 35.01
CA GLY A 170 -13.14 -12.26 35.29
C GLY A 170 -13.04 -13.28 34.16
N ARG A 171 -13.68 -13.04 33.01
CA ARG A 171 -13.67 -13.96 31.84
C ARG A 171 -12.30 -13.92 31.16
N ILE A 172 -11.97 -15.02 30.51
CA ILE A 172 -10.72 -15.14 29.74
C ILE A 172 -11.07 -15.09 28.26
N PHE A 173 -10.32 -14.26 27.53
CA PHE A 173 -10.44 -14.10 26.08
C PHE A 173 -9.09 -14.22 25.41
N ALA A 174 -9.10 -14.54 24.11
CA ALA A 174 -7.91 -14.53 23.29
C ALA A 174 -7.55 -13.10 22.85
N HIS A 175 -6.25 -12.80 22.77
CA HIS A 175 -5.76 -11.66 22.01
C HIS A 175 -5.93 -11.87 20.51
N GLY A 176 -6.07 -10.79 19.74
CA GLY A 176 -5.96 -10.83 18.28
C GLY A 176 -4.59 -11.36 17.87
N ARG A 177 -4.56 -12.25 16.89
CA ARG A 177 -3.29 -12.80 16.38
C ARG A 177 -3.43 -13.40 14.99
N ASP A 178 -2.30 -13.62 14.37
CA ASP A 178 -2.16 -14.51 13.23
C ASP A 178 -1.75 -15.93 13.66
N PRO A 179 -1.66 -16.92 12.74
CA PRO A 179 -1.32 -18.30 13.10
C PRO A 179 0.17 -18.54 13.45
N TYR A 180 1.06 -17.53 13.31
CA TYR A 180 2.51 -17.72 13.41
C TYR A 180 3.16 -16.97 14.55
N PHE A 181 2.53 -15.89 15.04
CA PHE A 181 3.08 -15.01 16.08
C PHE A 181 2.22 -15.00 17.35
N PRO A 182 2.77 -14.57 18.50
CA PRO A 182 2.00 -14.32 19.71
C PRO A 182 0.90 -13.29 19.51
N GLY A 183 -0.05 -13.26 20.43
CA GLY A 183 -1.16 -12.33 20.43
C GLY A 183 -0.73 -10.86 20.57
N TRP A 184 -1.47 -9.97 19.90
CA TRP A 184 -1.32 -8.51 20.07
C TRP A 184 -1.98 -8.10 21.38
N SER A 185 -1.15 -7.82 22.39
CA SER A 185 -1.56 -7.70 23.80
C SER A 185 -2.52 -6.55 24.12
N ASP A 186 -2.72 -5.62 23.20
CA ASP A 186 -3.66 -4.49 23.30
C ASP A 186 -5.02 -4.75 22.61
N THR A 187 -5.26 -6.00 22.16
CA THR A 187 -6.43 -6.38 21.37
C THR A 187 -7.18 -7.58 21.94
N ALA A 188 -8.44 -7.77 21.51
CA ALA A 188 -9.27 -8.94 21.76
C ALA A 188 -9.77 -9.54 20.44
N GLN A 189 -9.66 -10.86 20.29
CA GLN A 189 -10.00 -11.60 19.07
C GLN A 189 -11.50 -11.77 18.88
N LEU A 190 -11.99 -11.45 17.68
CA LEU A 190 -13.36 -11.68 17.25
C LEU A 190 -13.58 -13.12 16.78
N ASP A 191 -14.73 -13.70 17.11
CA ASP A 191 -15.11 -15.08 16.75
C ASP A 191 -16.02 -15.14 15.52
N TYR A 192 -15.42 -15.22 14.35
CA TYR A 192 -16.19 -15.32 13.09
C TYR A 192 -16.88 -16.66 12.87
N SER A 193 -16.79 -17.62 13.79
CA SER A 193 -17.69 -18.76 13.80
C SER A 193 -19.12 -18.39 14.26
N ASN A 194 -19.29 -17.22 14.87
CA ASN A 194 -20.57 -16.66 15.30
C ASN A 194 -21.21 -15.84 14.17
N GLU A 195 -22.33 -16.30 13.63
CA GLU A 195 -23.04 -15.63 12.54
C GLU A 195 -23.60 -14.25 12.95
N GLY A 196 -23.97 -14.08 14.23
CA GLY A 196 -24.41 -12.80 14.77
C GLY A 196 -23.29 -11.74 14.75
N LEU A 197 -22.06 -12.15 15.05
CA LEU A 197 -20.88 -11.28 14.87
C LEU A 197 -20.72 -10.90 13.40
N GLN A 198 -20.73 -11.87 12.48
CA GLN A 198 -20.57 -11.59 11.06
C GLN A 198 -21.60 -10.58 10.55
N GLU A 199 -22.87 -10.72 10.96
CA GLU A 199 -23.92 -9.77 10.60
C GLU A 199 -23.64 -8.38 11.17
N GLN A 200 -23.24 -8.29 12.45
CA GLN A 200 -22.92 -7.01 13.08
C GLN A 200 -21.70 -6.34 12.41
N MET A 201 -20.68 -7.12 12.01
CA MET A 201 -19.52 -6.57 11.30
C MET A 201 -19.85 -6.11 9.89
N ARG A 202 -20.76 -6.79 9.17
CA ARG A 202 -21.28 -6.30 7.87
C ARG A 202 -22.03 -4.98 8.04
N LYS A 203 -22.84 -4.84 9.10
CA LYS A 203 -23.52 -3.59 9.42
C LYS A 203 -22.51 -2.47 9.73
N THR A 204 -21.53 -2.75 10.58
CA THR A 204 -20.44 -1.81 10.89
C THR A 204 -19.72 -1.36 9.60
N LEU A 205 -19.43 -2.29 8.69
CA LEU A 205 -18.81 -1.99 7.41
C LEU A 205 -19.67 -1.05 6.55
N LEU A 206 -20.99 -1.25 6.52
CA LEU A 206 -21.91 -0.34 5.83
C LEU A 206 -21.94 1.06 6.45
N ASP A 207 -21.93 1.15 7.79
CA ASP A 207 -21.91 2.44 8.51
C ASP A 207 -20.60 3.22 8.25
N ILE A 208 -19.46 2.50 8.13
CA ILE A 208 -18.18 3.10 7.76
C ILE A 208 -18.19 3.55 6.30
N SER A 209 -18.78 2.76 5.39
CA SER A 209 -18.81 3.08 3.96
C SER A 209 -19.60 4.35 3.63
N ASP A 210 -20.47 4.82 4.51
CA ASP A 210 -21.13 6.13 4.38
C ASP A 210 -20.16 7.29 4.63
N GLN A 211 -19.05 7.06 5.32
CA GLN A 211 -18.10 8.09 5.75
C GLN A 211 -16.88 8.24 4.82
N CYS A 212 -16.62 7.28 3.93
CA CYS A 212 -15.45 7.27 3.05
C CYS A 212 -15.80 6.76 1.65
N ASP A 213 -14.80 6.66 0.77
CA ASP A 213 -14.94 6.19 -0.61
C ASP A 213 -14.20 4.88 -0.83
N ALA A 214 -13.34 4.50 0.10
CA ALA A 214 -12.51 3.30 0.04
C ALA A 214 -12.13 2.82 1.45
N LEU A 215 -11.80 1.54 1.57
CA LEU A 215 -11.29 0.95 2.80
C LEU A 215 -10.03 0.13 2.56
N ARG A 216 -9.05 0.33 3.45
CA ARG A 216 -7.98 -0.63 3.66
C ARG A 216 -8.43 -1.61 4.74
N CYS A 217 -8.49 -2.88 4.39
CA CYS A 217 -8.91 -3.94 5.30
C CYS A 217 -7.69 -4.60 5.93
N ASP A 218 -7.56 -4.40 7.23
CA ASP A 218 -6.47 -4.91 8.06
C ASP A 218 -6.44 -6.43 8.07
N MET A 219 -5.25 -7.02 7.82
CA MET A 219 -5.00 -8.46 7.91
C MET A 219 -6.13 -9.31 7.28
N ALA A 220 -6.60 -8.91 6.08
CA ALA A 220 -7.83 -9.44 5.48
C ALA A 220 -7.82 -10.97 5.30
N MET A 221 -6.65 -11.58 5.07
CA MET A 221 -6.53 -13.02 4.91
C MET A 221 -6.88 -13.82 6.18
N LEU A 222 -6.86 -13.20 7.38
CA LEU A 222 -7.23 -13.88 8.63
C LEU A 222 -8.71 -14.26 8.68
N LEU A 223 -9.54 -13.57 7.88
CA LEU A 223 -10.97 -13.82 7.77
C LEU A 223 -11.34 -14.72 6.58
N THR A 224 -10.40 -15.46 6.04
CA THR A 224 -10.73 -16.55 5.14
C THR A 224 -11.02 -17.82 5.95
N PRO A 225 -12.00 -18.67 5.56
CA PRO A 225 -12.37 -19.86 6.31
C PRO A 225 -11.19 -20.78 6.62
N ARG A 226 -10.26 -20.92 5.68
CA ARG A 226 -9.06 -21.77 5.83
C ARG A 226 -8.10 -21.25 6.90
N VAL A 227 -7.82 -19.95 6.92
CA VAL A 227 -6.90 -19.35 7.90
C VAL A 227 -7.55 -19.31 9.27
N PHE A 228 -8.82 -18.93 9.36
CA PHE A 228 -9.56 -18.87 10.62
C PHE A 228 -9.63 -20.27 11.28
N GLN A 229 -9.98 -21.31 10.50
CA GLN A 229 -9.97 -22.71 10.98
C GLN A 229 -8.60 -23.15 11.48
N ARG A 230 -7.53 -22.79 10.76
CA ARG A 230 -6.14 -23.12 11.16
C ARG A 230 -5.75 -22.43 12.47
N THR A 231 -6.14 -21.16 12.64
CA THR A 231 -5.73 -20.34 13.80
C THR A 231 -6.52 -20.70 15.06
N TRP A 232 -7.83 -20.94 14.90
CA TRP A 232 -8.76 -21.04 16.03
C TRP A 232 -9.42 -22.42 16.18
N GLY A 233 -9.23 -23.34 15.23
CA GLY A 233 -9.88 -24.65 15.26
C GLY A 233 -11.40 -24.59 15.04
N ARG A 234 -11.94 -23.43 14.56
CA ARG A 234 -13.36 -23.16 14.37
C ARG A 234 -13.67 -22.91 12.90
N SER A 235 -14.82 -23.41 12.44
CA SER A 235 -15.30 -23.11 11.09
C SER A 235 -16.03 -21.77 11.05
N MET A 236 -15.90 -21.06 9.94
CA MET A 236 -16.67 -19.84 9.65
C MET A 236 -17.21 -19.87 8.21
N ASN A 237 -18.32 -19.16 8.00
CA ASN A 237 -18.81 -18.88 6.65
C ASN A 237 -17.92 -17.82 5.95
N ARG A 238 -17.99 -17.76 4.62
CA ARG A 238 -17.32 -16.70 3.86
C ARG A 238 -17.84 -15.34 4.32
N PHE A 239 -16.92 -14.45 4.67
CA PHE A 239 -17.25 -13.10 5.14
C PHE A 239 -17.10 -12.05 4.03
N TRP A 240 -15.97 -12.05 3.32
CA TRP A 240 -15.61 -10.95 2.43
C TRP A 240 -16.53 -10.79 1.23
N GLY A 241 -16.75 -11.83 0.45
CA GLY A 241 -17.61 -11.75 -0.75
C GLY A 241 -18.96 -11.10 -0.44
N PRO A 242 -19.78 -11.66 0.49
CA PRO A 242 -21.06 -11.07 0.88
C PRO A 242 -20.95 -9.64 1.46
N ALA A 243 -19.88 -9.33 2.21
CA ALA A 243 -19.68 -8.02 2.81
C ALA A 243 -19.35 -6.95 1.75
N ILE A 244 -18.46 -7.27 0.82
CA ILE A 244 -18.06 -6.39 -0.28
C ILE A 244 -19.24 -6.15 -1.23
N ASP A 245 -20.00 -7.19 -1.59
CA ASP A 245 -21.17 -7.08 -2.46
C ASP A 245 -22.25 -6.18 -1.85
N GLN A 246 -22.46 -6.29 -0.53
CA GLN A 246 -23.42 -5.46 0.18
C GLN A 246 -23.04 -3.97 0.14
N VAL A 247 -21.77 -3.65 0.36
CA VAL A 247 -21.28 -2.26 0.26
C VAL A 247 -21.33 -1.75 -1.17
N LYS A 248 -20.85 -2.52 -2.15
CA LYS A 248 -20.84 -2.11 -3.56
C LYS A 248 -22.24 -1.98 -4.15
N THR A 249 -23.24 -2.70 -3.60
CA THR A 249 -24.66 -2.51 -3.96
C THR A 249 -25.15 -1.14 -3.48
N LYS A 250 -24.76 -0.71 -2.28
CA LYS A 250 -25.15 0.60 -1.73
C LYS A 250 -24.34 1.75 -2.34
N HIS A 251 -23.06 1.52 -2.53
CA HIS A 251 -22.08 2.50 -3.02
C HIS A 251 -21.34 1.96 -4.25
N PRO A 252 -21.93 2.01 -5.46
CA PRO A 252 -21.24 1.60 -6.70
C PRO A 252 -19.95 2.40 -6.90
N GLY A 253 -18.82 1.72 -7.07
CA GLY A 253 -17.51 2.35 -7.19
C GLY A 253 -16.75 2.49 -5.87
N PHE A 254 -17.31 1.99 -4.76
CA PHE A 254 -16.57 1.86 -3.51
C PHE A 254 -15.41 0.87 -3.66
N MET A 255 -14.22 1.23 -3.16
CA MET A 255 -13.01 0.45 -3.35
C MET A 255 -12.57 -0.26 -2.07
N PHE A 256 -12.15 -1.51 -2.20
CA PHE A 256 -11.56 -2.31 -1.14
C PHE A 256 -10.11 -2.66 -1.45
N MET A 257 -9.21 -2.35 -0.52
CA MET A 257 -7.81 -2.76 -0.55
C MET A 257 -7.50 -3.70 0.61
N ALA A 258 -7.02 -4.90 0.29
CA ALA A 258 -6.64 -5.89 1.29
C ALA A 258 -5.19 -5.73 1.70
N GLU A 259 -4.94 -5.66 3.00
CA GLU A 259 -3.67 -6.12 3.52
C GLU A 259 -3.63 -7.64 3.48
N VAL A 260 -2.61 -8.20 2.83
CA VAL A 260 -2.51 -9.63 2.58
C VAL A 260 -1.06 -10.10 2.52
N TYR A 261 -0.84 -11.30 3.02
CA TYR A 261 0.43 -12.01 3.05
C TYR A 261 0.23 -13.47 2.63
N TRP A 262 1.31 -14.25 2.57
CA TRP A 262 1.35 -15.71 2.38
C TRP A 262 0.82 -16.20 1.03
N ASP A 263 1.02 -15.40 -0.03
CA ASP A 263 0.55 -15.69 -1.39
C ASP A 263 -0.98 -15.86 -1.51
N MET A 264 -1.73 -15.11 -0.68
CA MET A 264 -3.19 -15.16 -0.67
C MET A 264 -3.84 -14.01 -1.45
N GLU A 265 -3.09 -13.22 -2.22
CA GLU A 265 -3.57 -12.09 -3.00
C GLU A 265 -4.66 -12.53 -3.98
N TRP A 266 -4.44 -13.65 -4.70
CA TRP A 266 -5.43 -14.17 -5.64
C TRP A 266 -6.73 -14.59 -4.95
N GLU A 267 -6.64 -15.29 -3.79
CA GLU A 267 -7.83 -15.70 -3.02
C GLU A 267 -8.69 -14.48 -2.63
N LEU A 268 -8.05 -13.40 -2.18
CA LEU A 268 -8.78 -12.17 -1.83
C LEU A 268 -9.28 -11.39 -3.05
N GLN A 269 -8.57 -11.39 -4.16
CA GLN A 269 -9.09 -10.82 -5.41
C GLN A 269 -10.37 -11.54 -5.87
N GLU A 270 -10.46 -12.87 -5.70
CA GLU A 270 -11.66 -13.68 -5.99
C GLU A 270 -12.79 -13.43 -4.96
N GLU A 271 -12.47 -12.99 -3.75
CA GLU A 271 -13.45 -12.53 -2.75
C GLU A 271 -14.02 -11.13 -3.08
N GLY A 272 -13.51 -10.42 -4.09
CA GLY A 272 -14.03 -9.15 -4.58
C GLY A 272 -13.22 -7.91 -4.22
N PHE A 273 -12.03 -8.04 -3.63
CA PHE A 273 -11.13 -6.93 -3.40
C PHE A 273 -10.67 -6.33 -4.73
N ASP A 274 -10.64 -5.01 -4.78
CA ASP A 274 -10.18 -4.26 -5.94
C ASP A 274 -8.66 -4.24 -6.01
N TYR A 275 -8.00 -4.15 -4.84
CA TYR A 275 -6.55 -4.19 -4.71
C TYR A 275 -6.11 -5.04 -3.53
N CYS A 276 -4.95 -5.69 -3.68
CA CYS A 276 -4.27 -6.47 -2.65
C CYS A 276 -2.81 -6.00 -2.53
N TYR A 277 -2.27 -5.90 -1.33
CA TYR A 277 -0.86 -5.56 -1.13
C TYR A 277 0.06 -6.46 -1.95
N ASP A 278 1.01 -5.88 -2.66
CA ASP A 278 2.06 -6.61 -3.38
C ASP A 278 3.31 -6.76 -2.51
N LYS A 279 3.15 -7.45 -1.41
CA LYS A 279 4.27 -7.76 -0.51
C LYS A 279 5.36 -8.58 -1.21
N ARG A 280 4.97 -9.42 -2.17
CA ARG A 280 5.91 -10.26 -2.93
C ARG A 280 6.89 -9.47 -3.78
N LEU A 281 6.42 -8.47 -4.53
CA LEU A 281 7.33 -7.65 -5.30
C LEU A 281 8.24 -6.83 -4.38
N TYR A 282 7.67 -6.26 -3.30
CA TYR A 282 8.45 -5.53 -2.30
C TYR A 282 9.58 -6.39 -1.73
N ASP A 283 9.28 -7.61 -1.26
CA ASP A 283 10.30 -8.52 -0.69
C ASP A 283 11.38 -8.88 -1.71
N ARG A 284 11.01 -9.17 -2.95
CA ARG A 284 11.96 -9.48 -4.02
C ARG A 284 12.87 -8.31 -4.36
N LEU A 285 12.34 -7.09 -4.39
CA LEU A 285 13.13 -5.88 -4.60
C LEU A 285 14.11 -5.65 -3.44
N ARG A 286 13.63 -5.77 -2.19
CA ARG A 286 14.44 -5.65 -0.97
C ARG A 286 15.56 -6.69 -0.93
N ASP A 287 15.22 -7.95 -1.19
CA ASP A 287 16.14 -9.09 -1.10
C ASP A 287 16.98 -9.27 -2.37
N ARG A 288 16.78 -8.41 -3.39
CA ARG A 288 17.46 -8.45 -4.69
C ARG A 288 17.32 -9.81 -5.40
N ASP A 289 16.13 -10.41 -5.31
CA ASP A 289 15.77 -11.60 -6.06
C ASP A 289 15.41 -11.24 -7.52
N LEU A 290 16.45 -11.06 -8.33
CA LEU A 290 16.34 -10.50 -9.69
C LEU A 290 15.47 -11.37 -10.61
N LEU A 291 15.64 -12.70 -10.54
CA LEU A 291 14.79 -13.64 -11.28
C LEU A 291 13.37 -13.64 -10.73
N GLY A 292 13.22 -13.55 -9.42
CA GLY A 292 11.92 -13.44 -8.75
C GLY A 292 11.15 -12.21 -9.18
N ILE A 293 11.80 -11.05 -9.31
CA ILE A 293 11.19 -9.80 -9.83
C ILE A 293 10.61 -10.04 -11.23
N ARG A 294 11.44 -10.52 -12.16
CA ARG A 294 11.00 -10.77 -13.55
C ARG A 294 9.89 -11.83 -13.63
N ASN A 295 9.99 -12.90 -12.84
CA ASN A 295 8.96 -13.94 -12.81
C ASN A 295 7.64 -13.44 -12.21
N HIS A 296 7.69 -12.53 -11.22
CA HIS A 296 6.50 -11.89 -10.69
C HIS A 296 5.77 -11.06 -11.77
N LEU A 297 6.53 -10.32 -12.57
CA LEU A 297 5.98 -9.51 -13.66
C LEU A 297 5.44 -10.34 -14.85
N LYS A 298 5.67 -11.66 -14.90
CA LYS A 298 5.06 -12.58 -15.87
C LYS A 298 3.65 -13.03 -15.50
N ALA A 299 3.19 -12.74 -14.30
CA ALA A 299 1.84 -13.10 -13.88
C ALA A 299 0.79 -12.46 -14.80
N ASP A 300 -0.40 -13.05 -14.84
CA ASP A 300 -1.50 -12.55 -15.67
C ASP A 300 -1.83 -11.08 -15.37
N LEU A 301 -2.14 -10.30 -16.40
CA LEU A 301 -2.43 -8.87 -16.27
C LEU A 301 -3.65 -8.60 -15.38
N SER A 302 -4.65 -9.48 -15.40
CA SER A 302 -5.83 -9.37 -14.55
C SER A 302 -5.47 -9.45 -13.06
N TYR A 303 -4.52 -10.30 -12.71
CA TYR A 303 -3.97 -10.40 -11.36
C TYR A 303 -3.13 -9.18 -11.00
N GLN A 304 -2.19 -8.79 -11.88
CA GLN A 304 -1.27 -7.68 -11.63
C GLN A 304 -1.99 -6.34 -11.49
N SER A 305 -3.04 -6.12 -12.28
CA SER A 305 -3.84 -4.88 -12.24
C SER A 305 -4.53 -4.64 -10.90
N LYS A 306 -4.70 -5.68 -10.11
CA LYS A 306 -5.30 -5.64 -8.78
C LYS A 306 -4.28 -5.70 -7.64
N LEU A 307 -3.01 -5.43 -7.91
CA LEU A 307 -1.98 -5.34 -6.87
C LEU A 307 -1.76 -3.88 -6.45
N ALA A 308 -1.57 -3.65 -5.16
CA ALA A 308 -1.16 -2.36 -4.60
C ALA A 308 0.37 -2.38 -4.42
N ARG A 309 1.07 -1.65 -5.29
CA ARG A 309 2.53 -1.58 -5.37
C ARG A 309 3.07 -0.54 -4.39
N PHE A 310 4.00 -0.94 -3.53
CA PHE A 310 4.64 -0.05 -2.57
C PHE A 310 6.13 -0.38 -2.38
N LEU A 311 6.89 0.60 -1.91
CA LEU A 311 8.27 0.42 -1.47
C LEU A 311 8.42 0.55 0.04
N GLU A 312 7.42 1.09 0.71
CA GLU A 312 7.27 1.21 2.15
C GLU A 312 5.80 1.43 2.50
N ASN A 313 5.46 1.16 3.75
CA ASN A 313 4.19 1.52 4.38
C ASN A 313 4.45 1.74 5.88
N HIS A 314 3.40 1.83 6.70
CA HIS A 314 3.54 2.03 8.15
C HIS A 314 4.13 0.82 8.90
N ASP A 315 4.13 -0.39 8.30
CA ASP A 315 4.64 -1.63 8.91
C ASP A 315 6.04 -2.01 8.41
N GLU A 316 6.39 -1.63 7.18
CA GLU A 316 7.67 -1.96 6.58
C GLU A 316 8.77 -0.95 6.94
N PRO A 317 10.05 -1.34 6.85
CA PRO A 317 11.14 -0.38 6.89
C PRO A 317 11.00 0.72 5.84
N ARG A 318 11.54 1.90 6.13
CA ARG A 318 11.53 3.02 5.18
C ARG A 318 12.32 2.67 3.91
N ALA A 319 11.81 3.03 2.75
CA ALA A 319 12.45 2.74 1.47
C ALA A 319 13.86 3.35 1.38
N ALA A 320 14.06 4.55 1.93
CA ALA A 320 15.36 5.20 1.97
C ALA A 320 16.39 4.52 2.91
N THR A 321 15.95 3.55 3.71
CA THR A 321 16.83 2.69 4.53
C THR A 321 17.02 1.32 3.89
N THR A 322 16.01 0.86 3.17
CA THR A 322 15.98 -0.46 2.52
C THR A 322 16.80 -0.49 1.25
N PHE A 323 16.73 0.57 0.44
CA PHE A 323 17.39 0.68 -0.85
C PHE A 323 18.48 1.75 -0.79
N SER A 324 19.66 1.48 -1.37
CA SER A 324 20.62 2.56 -1.65
C SER A 324 19.99 3.56 -2.63
N ASP A 325 20.51 4.79 -2.68
CA ASP A 325 19.96 5.83 -3.55
C ASP A 325 19.87 5.40 -5.02
N ASP A 326 20.87 4.67 -5.53
CA ASP A 326 20.86 4.14 -6.89
C ASP A 326 19.83 3.01 -7.08
N GLN A 327 19.71 2.11 -6.12
CA GLN A 327 18.73 1.02 -6.16
C GLN A 327 17.29 1.52 -6.01
N HIS A 328 17.10 2.62 -5.28
CA HIS A 328 15.80 3.22 -5.05
C HIS A 328 15.11 3.62 -6.36
N ALA A 329 15.85 4.19 -7.32
CA ALA A 329 15.32 4.52 -8.64
C ALA A 329 14.82 3.28 -9.40
N CYS A 330 15.61 2.18 -9.38
CA CYS A 330 15.24 0.92 -10.01
C CYS A 330 13.98 0.30 -9.37
N ALA A 331 13.95 0.26 -8.03
CA ALA A 331 12.81 -0.25 -7.29
C ALA A 331 11.55 0.58 -7.54
N ALA A 332 11.67 1.92 -7.56
CA ALA A 332 10.55 2.83 -7.80
C ALA A 332 9.98 2.67 -9.22
N VAL A 333 10.82 2.56 -10.24
CA VAL A 333 10.37 2.34 -11.62
C VAL A 333 9.70 0.98 -11.76
N ALA A 334 10.27 -0.09 -11.18
CA ALA A 334 9.68 -1.43 -11.23
C ALA A 334 8.34 -1.53 -10.50
N SER A 335 8.19 -0.81 -9.38
CA SER A 335 6.93 -0.82 -8.61
C SER A 335 5.88 0.08 -9.25
N TYR A 336 6.24 1.28 -9.69
CA TYR A 336 5.26 2.29 -10.01
C TYR A 336 4.99 2.48 -11.50
N LEU A 337 5.89 2.07 -12.41
CA LEU A 337 5.63 2.08 -13.86
C LEU A 337 5.18 0.72 -14.40
N THR A 338 4.64 -0.14 -13.54
CA THR A 338 3.97 -1.41 -13.86
C THR A 338 2.49 -1.35 -13.49
N PRO A 339 1.62 -2.28 -13.96
CA PRO A 339 0.20 -2.28 -13.61
C PRO A 339 -0.05 -2.42 -12.10
N GLY A 340 -1.16 -1.88 -11.61
CA GLY A 340 -1.58 -1.90 -10.21
C GLY A 340 -1.68 -0.52 -9.58
N LEU A 341 -2.25 -0.43 -8.40
CA LEU A 341 -2.34 0.80 -7.60
C LEU A 341 -0.94 1.23 -7.13
N LYS A 342 -0.63 2.52 -7.19
CA LYS A 342 0.64 3.12 -6.80
C LYS A 342 0.52 3.66 -5.37
N PHE A 343 1.04 2.92 -4.40
CA PHE A 343 0.89 3.26 -2.99
C PHE A 343 2.16 3.94 -2.45
N PHE A 344 2.00 5.18 -2.01
CA PHE A 344 3.04 6.00 -1.37
C PHE A 344 2.72 6.26 0.10
N HIS A 345 3.74 6.22 0.96
CA HIS A 345 3.62 6.52 2.39
C HIS A 345 4.12 7.93 2.73
N HIS A 346 3.57 8.52 3.78
CA HIS A 346 3.96 9.83 4.32
C HIS A 346 5.48 9.91 4.58
N GLY A 347 6.14 10.92 4.03
CA GLY A 347 7.59 11.11 4.12
C GLY A 347 8.42 10.31 3.09
N GLN A 348 7.81 9.42 2.28
CA GLN A 348 8.55 8.65 1.28
C GLN A 348 9.22 9.54 0.23
N TRP A 349 8.52 10.57 -0.24
CA TRP A 349 9.03 11.46 -1.29
C TRP A 349 10.21 12.34 -0.84
N SER A 350 10.30 12.63 0.46
CA SER A 350 11.43 13.35 1.08
C SER A 350 12.56 12.42 1.52
N GLY A 351 12.38 11.10 1.42
CA GLY A 351 13.39 10.12 1.78
C GLY A 351 13.58 9.97 3.29
N SER A 352 12.48 10.06 4.07
CA SER A 352 12.51 9.76 5.50
C SER A 352 13.06 8.37 5.78
N LYS A 353 13.91 8.22 6.80
CA LYS A 353 14.62 6.99 7.15
C LYS A 353 14.10 6.30 8.40
N ILE A 354 13.41 7.03 9.26
CA ILE A 354 12.94 6.50 10.54
C ILE A 354 11.49 6.05 10.39
N LYS A 355 11.25 4.76 10.66
CA LYS A 355 9.90 4.20 10.71
C LYS A 355 9.23 4.63 12.01
N VAL A 356 8.09 5.28 11.92
CA VAL A 356 7.30 5.69 13.08
C VAL A 356 6.24 4.63 13.36
N SER A 357 6.29 4.05 14.56
CA SER A 357 5.28 3.07 15.00
C SER A 357 3.88 3.67 14.99
N PRO A 358 2.82 2.92 14.57
CA PRO A 358 1.42 3.37 14.66
C PRO A 358 0.94 3.69 16.07
N HIS A 359 1.69 3.34 17.10
CA HIS A 359 1.43 3.71 18.50
C HIS A 359 1.83 5.15 18.83
N LEU A 360 2.69 5.76 18.01
CA LEU A 360 3.19 7.12 18.25
C LEU A 360 2.33 8.16 17.55
N VAL A 361 2.18 9.31 18.19
CA VAL A 361 1.50 10.49 17.62
C VAL A 361 2.47 11.58 17.19
N ARG A 362 3.76 11.40 17.44
CA ARG A 362 4.84 12.29 17.01
C ARG A 362 5.93 11.49 16.30
N GLY A 363 6.48 12.05 15.22
CA GLY A 363 7.65 11.54 14.52
C GLY A 363 8.91 12.37 14.81
N PRO A 364 10.10 11.84 14.48
CA PRO A 364 11.33 12.61 14.52
C PRO A 364 11.35 13.66 13.41
N LYS A 365 12.08 14.74 13.61
CA LYS A 365 12.39 15.68 12.53
C LYS A 365 13.55 15.14 11.71
N GLU A 366 13.31 14.90 10.45
CA GLU A 366 14.33 14.43 9.52
C GLU A 366 14.55 15.48 8.41
N GLU A 367 15.80 15.66 8.01
CA GLU A 367 16.12 16.43 6.82
C GLU A 367 15.79 15.60 5.57
N SER A 368 15.30 16.26 4.52
CA SER A 368 15.02 15.58 3.27
C SER A 368 16.30 15.09 2.58
N ASN A 369 16.20 13.96 1.88
CA ASN A 369 17.28 13.43 1.05
C ASN A 369 17.15 13.96 -0.39
N PRO A 370 18.05 14.86 -0.85
CA PRO A 370 17.93 15.48 -2.18
C PRO A 370 18.01 14.48 -3.34
N GLN A 371 18.64 13.32 -3.14
CA GLN A 371 18.72 12.30 -4.19
C GLN A 371 17.37 11.58 -4.33
N ILE A 372 16.73 11.24 -3.21
CA ILE A 372 15.39 10.64 -3.22
C ILE A 372 14.35 11.63 -3.74
N GLU A 373 14.38 12.88 -3.32
CA GLU A 373 13.52 13.94 -3.87
C GLU A 373 13.66 14.05 -5.39
N ARG A 374 14.90 13.96 -5.90
CA ARG A 374 15.15 13.99 -7.35
C ARG A 374 14.53 12.79 -8.07
N ILE A 375 14.56 11.57 -7.47
CA ILE A 375 13.91 10.39 -8.03
C ILE A 375 12.41 10.63 -8.17
N TYR A 376 11.73 11.08 -7.08
CA TYR A 376 10.30 11.30 -7.11
C TYR A 376 9.89 12.53 -7.94
N SER A 377 10.74 13.56 -8.04
CA SER A 377 10.50 14.70 -8.94
C SER A 377 10.47 14.29 -10.42
N LYS A 378 11.19 13.22 -10.80
CA LYS A 378 11.11 12.63 -12.14
C LYS A 378 9.94 11.66 -12.29
N LEU A 379 9.69 10.83 -11.28
CA LEU A 379 8.69 9.77 -11.32
C LEU A 379 7.24 10.30 -11.30
N MET A 380 6.94 11.26 -10.41
CA MET A 380 5.56 11.75 -10.25
C MET A 380 4.97 12.38 -11.51
N PRO A 381 5.71 13.18 -12.31
CA PRO A 381 5.20 13.64 -13.61
C PRO A 381 4.88 12.50 -14.58
N LEU A 382 5.70 11.44 -14.60
CA LEU A 382 5.44 10.26 -15.43
C LEU A 382 4.15 9.58 -15.00
N LEU A 383 3.95 9.36 -13.71
CA LEU A 383 2.76 8.71 -13.17
C LEU A 383 1.46 9.48 -13.44
N LYS A 384 1.53 10.77 -13.77
CA LYS A 384 0.35 11.56 -14.20
C LYS A 384 0.00 11.33 -15.66
N ASP A 385 0.91 10.78 -16.46
CA ASP A 385 0.62 10.53 -17.88
C ASP A 385 -0.40 9.39 -18.00
N PRO A 386 -1.53 9.61 -18.71
CA PRO A 386 -2.57 8.60 -18.92
C PRO A 386 -2.05 7.28 -19.48
N ILE A 387 -0.90 7.27 -20.15
CA ILE A 387 -0.33 6.04 -20.71
C ILE A 387 -0.06 4.98 -19.63
N PHE A 388 0.34 5.38 -18.40
CA PHE A 388 0.59 4.47 -17.29
C PHE A 388 -0.69 4.02 -16.54
N HIS A 389 -1.86 4.49 -16.98
CA HIS A 389 -3.15 4.16 -16.39
C HIS A 389 -4.02 3.33 -17.35
N THR A 390 -4.08 3.75 -18.61
CA THR A 390 -5.10 3.24 -19.54
C THR A 390 -4.55 2.50 -20.76
N ALA A 391 -3.23 2.59 -21.00
CA ALA A 391 -2.59 1.93 -22.14
C ALA A 391 -2.42 0.43 -21.91
N GLN A 392 -2.15 -0.29 -23.00
CA GLN A 392 -1.81 -1.71 -22.94
C GLN A 392 -0.38 -1.88 -22.43
N TRP A 393 -0.21 -2.75 -21.43
CA TRP A 393 1.08 -3.12 -20.88
C TRP A 393 1.54 -4.48 -21.39
N GLU A 394 2.84 -4.63 -21.64
CA GLU A 394 3.44 -5.87 -22.12
C GLU A 394 4.84 -6.05 -21.53
N LEU A 395 5.10 -7.18 -20.86
CA LEU A 395 6.43 -7.57 -20.45
C LEU A 395 7.20 -8.12 -21.63
N LEU A 396 8.39 -7.58 -21.92
CA LEU A 396 9.22 -8.02 -23.03
C LEU A 396 10.03 -9.27 -22.65
N GLN A 397 10.20 -10.16 -23.59
CA GLN A 397 11.06 -11.32 -23.45
C GLN A 397 12.53 -10.87 -23.48
N ILE A 398 13.31 -11.40 -22.56
CA ILE A 398 14.75 -11.14 -22.44
C ILE A 398 15.48 -12.48 -22.52
N GLU A 399 16.51 -12.52 -23.37
CA GLU A 399 17.43 -13.65 -23.52
C GLU A 399 18.88 -13.22 -23.24
N ARG A 400 19.74 -14.20 -23.05
CA ARG A 400 21.17 -13.95 -22.88
C ARG A 400 21.76 -13.33 -24.14
N ALA A 401 22.66 -12.37 -23.96
CA ALA A 401 23.38 -11.76 -25.08
C ALA A 401 24.25 -12.79 -25.83
N TRP A 402 24.83 -13.75 -25.06
CA TRP A 402 25.54 -14.95 -25.57
C TRP A 402 25.50 -16.06 -24.53
N GLY A 403 25.91 -17.29 -24.87
CA GLY A 403 25.69 -18.52 -24.10
C GLY A 403 26.02 -18.48 -22.61
N ASP A 404 27.16 -17.90 -22.25
CA ASP A 404 27.67 -17.87 -20.86
C ASP A 404 27.34 -16.56 -20.10
N ASN A 405 26.62 -15.63 -20.73
CA ASN A 405 26.30 -14.35 -20.11
C ASN A 405 25.01 -14.43 -19.28
N TRP A 406 25.14 -14.57 -17.96
CA TRP A 406 24.05 -14.60 -17.01
C TRP A 406 23.56 -13.20 -16.59
N SER A 407 24.24 -12.12 -17.00
CA SER A 407 23.85 -10.76 -16.59
C SER A 407 22.46 -10.34 -17.12
N SER A 408 21.93 -11.03 -18.13
CA SER A 408 20.54 -10.86 -18.57
C SER A 408 19.52 -11.07 -17.45
N ASP A 409 19.85 -11.85 -16.43
CA ASP A 409 18.98 -12.12 -15.30
C ASP A 409 18.78 -10.91 -14.40
N CYS A 410 19.69 -9.93 -14.50
CA CYS A 410 19.63 -8.66 -13.78
C CYS A 410 18.69 -7.63 -14.41
N LEU A 411 18.17 -7.91 -15.61
CA LEU A 411 17.40 -6.97 -16.41
C LEU A 411 15.92 -7.33 -16.47
N SER A 412 15.08 -6.31 -16.47
CA SER A 412 13.67 -6.43 -16.88
C SER A 412 13.33 -5.31 -17.85
N ALA A 413 12.47 -5.63 -18.83
CA ALA A 413 12.00 -4.68 -19.83
C ALA A 413 10.50 -4.86 -20.05
N TRP A 414 9.77 -3.77 -20.16
CA TRP A 414 8.35 -3.75 -20.46
C TRP A 414 7.98 -2.50 -21.22
N LEU A 415 6.81 -2.53 -21.83
CA LEU A 415 6.31 -1.37 -22.56
C LEU A 415 4.85 -1.07 -22.19
N TRP A 416 4.49 0.19 -22.42
CA TRP A 416 3.13 0.69 -22.44
C TRP A 416 2.82 1.20 -23.86
N LYS A 417 1.69 0.80 -24.43
CA LYS A 417 1.27 1.16 -25.79
C LYS A 417 -0.13 1.74 -25.75
N GLU A 418 -0.28 2.96 -26.23
CA GLU A 418 -1.61 3.54 -26.44
C GLU A 418 -2.32 2.81 -27.57
N THR A 419 -3.62 2.55 -27.40
CA THR A 419 -4.46 2.04 -28.47
C THR A 419 -4.62 3.10 -29.54
N ALA A 420 -4.40 2.71 -30.80
CA ALA A 420 -4.57 3.62 -31.94
C ALA A 420 -6.02 4.17 -31.97
N CYS A 421 -6.15 5.48 -31.96
CA CYS A 421 -7.41 6.20 -32.07
C CYS A 421 -7.36 7.10 -33.30
N GLN A 422 -8.43 7.16 -34.11
CA GLN A 422 -8.45 8.02 -35.31
C GLN A 422 -8.10 9.47 -34.97
N GLY A 423 -7.09 10.00 -35.66
CA GLY A 423 -6.65 11.41 -35.53
C GLY A 423 -5.78 11.73 -34.29
N LYS A 424 -5.40 10.74 -33.48
CA LYS A 424 -4.42 10.94 -32.41
C LYS A 424 -3.12 10.20 -32.73
N PRO A 425 -1.96 10.80 -32.42
CA PRO A 425 -0.69 10.11 -32.52
C PRO A 425 -0.69 8.91 -31.56
N GLN A 426 -0.12 7.81 -32.01
CA GLN A 426 0.08 6.65 -31.16
C GLN A 426 1.39 6.84 -30.38
N ARG A 427 1.39 6.57 -29.08
CA ARG A 427 2.60 6.63 -28.23
C ARG A 427 2.96 5.26 -27.70
N VAL A 428 4.24 5.08 -27.49
CA VAL A 428 4.82 3.90 -26.81
C VAL A 428 5.84 4.39 -25.79
N VAL A 429 5.80 3.84 -24.59
CA VAL A 429 6.84 4.03 -23.58
C VAL A 429 7.48 2.69 -23.29
N LEU A 430 8.80 2.61 -23.45
CA LEU A 430 9.61 1.45 -23.12
C LEU A 430 10.39 1.71 -21.84
N CYS A 431 10.27 0.83 -20.88
CA CYS A 431 11.02 0.85 -19.63
C CYS A 431 11.99 -0.33 -19.59
N ILE A 432 13.25 -0.06 -19.23
CA ILE A 432 14.27 -1.07 -18.99
C ILE A 432 14.96 -0.74 -17.68
N VAL A 433 15.16 -1.74 -16.82
CA VAL A 433 15.80 -1.59 -15.52
C VAL A 433 16.87 -2.66 -15.36
N ASN A 434 18.07 -2.23 -14.99
CA ASN A 434 19.12 -3.10 -14.47
C ASN A 434 19.12 -3.01 -12.94
N PHE A 435 18.77 -4.09 -12.26
CA PHE A 435 18.71 -4.13 -10.80
C PHE A 435 20.05 -4.47 -10.13
N ALA A 436 21.07 -4.86 -10.92
CA ALA A 436 22.40 -5.12 -10.40
C ALA A 436 23.21 -3.81 -10.28
N ASP A 437 24.21 -3.83 -9.41
CA ASP A 437 25.18 -2.74 -9.23
C ASP A 437 26.36 -2.79 -10.24
N HIS A 438 26.31 -3.72 -11.18
CA HIS A 438 27.29 -3.91 -12.23
C HIS A 438 26.64 -3.86 -13.61
N GLU A 439 27.46 -3.75 -14.64
CA GLU A 439 27.05 -3.79 -16.04
C GLU A 439 26.35 -5.10 -16.39
N ALA A 440 25.30 -5.00 -17.20
CA ALA A 440 24.52 -6.13 -17.65
C ALA A 440 24.19 -6.04 -19.16
N GLN A 441 24.08 -7.20 -19.80
CA GLN A 441 23.76 -7.29 -21.23
C GLN A 441 22.69 -8.34 -21.48
N CYS A 442 21.80 -8.05 -22.42
CA CYS A 442 20.78 -8.99 -22.83
C CYS A 442 20.40 -8.78 -24.30
N LYS A 443 19.58 -9.69 -24.81
CA LYS A 443 18.77 -9.50 -26.01
C LYS A 443 17.34 -9.30 -25.60
N ILE A 444 16.73 -8.20 -26.03
CA ILE A 444 15.33 -7.90 -25.80
C ILE A 444 14.57 -8.25 -27.06
N GLU A 445 13.52 -9.06 -26.97
CA GLU A 445 12.66 -9.37 -28.11
C GLU A 445 11.83 -8.12 -28.48
N ILE A 446 11.93 -7.70 -29.73
CA ILE A 446 11.16 -6.59 -30.28
C ILE A 446 9.87 -7.15 -30.87
N PRO A 447 8.70 -6.80 -30.32
CA PRO A 447 7.42 -7.22 -30.88
C PRO A 447 7.29 -6.80 -32.35
N PRO A 448 6.76 -7.63 -33.26
CA PRO A 448 6.67 -7.30 -34.68
C PRO A 448 5.98 -5.97 -34.98
N TRP A 449 4.98 -5.59 -34.19
CA TRP A 449 4.28 -4.33 -34.34
C TRP A 449 5.14 -3.10 -33.96
N LEU A 450 6.22 -3.29 -33.18
CA LEU A 450 7.12 -2.19 -32.77
C LEU A 450 8.15 -1.85 -33.86
N THR A 451 8.36 -2.71 -34.85
CA THR A 451 9.36 -2.49 -35.91
C THR A 451 9.05 -1.24 -36.76
N VAL A 452 7.79 -0.86 -36.88
CA VAL A 452 7.40 0.39 -37.59
C VAL A 452 7.90 1.66 -36.85
N TRP A 453 8.33 1.52 -35.62
CA TRP A 453 8.90 2.62 -34.81
C TRP A 453 10.41 2.76 -34.95
N SER A 454 11.06 1.95 -35.77
CA SER A 454 12.51 1.94 -35.96
C SER A 454 13.06 3.29 -36.44
N SER A 455 12.29 4.05 -37.24
CA SER A 455 12.65 5.37 -37.71
C SER A 455 12.10 6.53 -36.86
N ALA A 456 11.37 6.24 -35.78
CA ALA A 456 10.79 7.27 -34.94
C ALA A 456 11.82 7.93 -34.04
N ASN A 457 11.55 9.19 -33.66
CA ASN A 457 12.37 9.88 -32.66
C ASN A 457 12.03 9.38 -31.28
N TRP A 458 13.02 8.93 -30.55
CA TRP A 458 12.87 8.52 -29.15
C TRP A 458 13.46 9.55 -28.20
N HIS A 459 12.83 9.70 -27.06
CA HIS A 459 13.23 10.61 -26.00
C HIS A 459 13.27 9.89 -24.66
N ASN A 460 14.34 10.05 -23.90
CA ASN A 460 14.48 9.48 -22.58
C ASN A 460 13.79 10.38 -21.55
N LEU A 461 12.65 9.94 -21.04
CA LEU A 461 11.84 10.66 -20.06
C LEU A 461 12.51 10.73 -18.66
N TRP A 462 13.50 9.85 -18.40
CA TRP A 462 14.19 9.83 -17.12
C TRP A 462 15.35 10.84 -17.06
N THR A 463 16.04 11.08 -18.19
CA THR A 463 17.14 12.02 -18.28
C THR A 463 16.80 13.32 -19.02
N ASP A 464 15.64 13.36 -19.67
CA ASP A 464 15.19 14.45 -20.55
C ASP A 464 16.12 14.69 -21.74
N GLU A 465 16.61 13.60 -22.38
CA GLU A 465 17.54 13.65 -23.50
C GLU A 465 17.00 12.86 -24.71
N PRO A 466 17.38 13.25 -25.93
CA PRO A 466 17.14 12.41 -27.09
C PRO A 466 17.76 11.01 -26.89
N PHE A 467 17.05 9.97 -27.31
CA PHE A 467 17.54 8.60 -27.26
C PHE A 467 17.68 8.02 -28.66
N LEU A 468 18.86 7.57 -28.99
CA LEU A 468 19.11 6.92 -30.27
C LEU A 468 18.76 5.43 -30.19
N MET A 469 17.65 5.06 -30.81
CA MET A 469 17.23 3.67 -30.90
C MET A 469 18.08 2.96 -31.98
N PRO A 470 18.70 1.82 -31.67
CA PRO A 470 19.51 1.06 -32.66
C PRO A 470 18.61 0.29 -33.63
N SER A 471 17.98 1.01 -34.53
CA SER A 471 16.94 0.49 -35.45
C SER A 471 17.47 -0.56 -36.44
N ASP A 472 18.77 -0.56 -36.73
CA ASP A 472 19.45 -1.55 -37.55
C ASP A 472 19.41 -2.98 -36.97
N GLN A 473 19.22 -3.11 -35.66
CA GLN A 473 19.11 -4.41 -34.97
C GLN A 473 17.68 -4.97 -35.00
N TRP A 474 16.69 -4.16 -35.27
CA TRP A 474 15.27 -4.57 -35.16
C TRP A 474 14.80 -5.52 -36.26
N GLU A 475 15.47 -5.55 -37.40
CA GLU A 475 15.20 -6.53 -38.45
C GLU A 475 15.39 -7.98 -37.99
N SER A 476 16.27 -8.22 -37.01
CA SER A 476 16.51 -9.53 -36.41
C SER A 476 15.48 -9.93 -35.33
N ARG A 477 14.54 -9.11 -34.99
CA ARG A 477 13.61 -9.22 -33.83
C ARG A 477 14.30 -9.12 -32.46
N TRP A 478 15.59 -8.95 -32.40
CA TRP A 478 16.35 -8.91 -31.15
C TRP A 478 17.19 -7.66 -31.07
N TRP A 479 17.02 -6.91 -30.00
CA TRP A 479 17.85 -5.78 -29.67
C TRP A 479 18.86 -6.19 -28.60
N THR A 480 20.15 -6.16 -28.93
CA THR A 480 21.21 -6.35 -27.96
C THR A 480 21.36 -5.08 -27.14
N PHE A 481 21.02 -5.16 -25.87
CA PHE A 481 21.03 -4.03 -24.95
C PHE A 481 22.14 -4.18 -23.92
N PHE A 482 22.81 -3.06 -23.63
CA PHE A 482 23.82 -2.92 -22.61
C PHE A 482 23.36 -1.89 -21.59
N ALA A 483 23.43 -2.22 -20.29
CA ALA A 483 23.06 -1.36 -19.18
C ALA A 483 24.19 -1.20 -18.18
N GLN A 484 24.37 0.01 -17.70
CA GLN A 484 25.20 0.28 -16.51
C GLN A 484 24.54 -0.28 -15.25
N GLY A 485 25.29 -0.40 -14.14
CA GLY A 485 24.75 -0.82 -12.85
C GLY A 485 23.66 0.13 -12.36
N ASN A 486 22.58 -0.42 -11.81
CA ASN A 486 21.40 0.32 -11.31
C ASN A 486 20.81 1.31 -12.32
N GLN A 487 20.89 0.99 -13.60
CA GLN A 487 20.40 1.87 -14.65
C GLN A 487 18.88 1.75 -14.82
N VAL A 488 18.24 2.91 -14.89
CA VAL A 488 16.86 3.08 -15.32
C VAL A 488 16.83 3.74 -16.69
N LEU A 489 16.12 3.15 -17.63
CA LEU A 489 15.80 3.72 -18.93
C LEU A 489 14.28 3.77 -19.11
N VAL A 490 13.74 4.96 -19.35
CA VAL A 490 12.31 5.16 -19.66
C VAL A 490 12.28 6.02 -20.92
N VAL A 491 12.03 5.39 -22.06
CA VAL A 491 12.05 6.08 -23.35
C VAL A 491 10.68 6.08 -24.00
N GLN A 492 10.32 7.20 -24.57
CA GLN A 492 9.06 7.40 -25.27
C GLN A 492 9.30 7.70 -26.74
N SER A 493 8.41 7.19 -27.57
CA SER A 493 8.27 7.67 -28.93
C SER A 493 6.82 7.90 -29.31
N GLN A 494 6.60 8.72 -30.34
CA GLN A 494 5.31 9.08 -30.88
C GLN A 494 5.33 8.95 -32.39
N LEU A 495 4.34 8.25 -32.95
CA LEU A 495 4.10 8.22 -34.39
C LEU A 495 2.94 9.15 -34.71
N ASP A 496 3.13 10.05 -35.66
CA ASP A 496 2.05 10.82 -36.22
C ASP A 496 1.01 9.87 -36.83
N GLY A 497 -0.25 10.11 -36.53
CA GLY A 497 -1.33 9.23 -36.99
C GLY A 497 -1.27 9.10 -38.50
N VAL A 498 -1.27 7.86 -38.99
CA VAL A 498 -1.46 7.57 -40.42
C VAL A 498 -2.76 8.22 -40.84
N ARG A 499 -2.68 9.21 -41.75
CA ARG A 499 -3.81 9.90 -42.34
C ARG A 499 -4.69 8.96 -43.15
#